data_7fe9a1c33f548a87da7865dd6259b488
#
_entry.id   7fe9a1c33f548a87da7865dd6259b488
#
_cell.length_a   1.000
_cell.length_b   1.000
_cell.length_c   1.000
_cell.angle_alpha   90.00
_cell.angle_beta   90.00
_cell.angle_gamma   90.00
#
_symmetry.space_group_name_H-M   'P 1'
#
loop_
_entity.id
_entity.type
_entity.pdbx_description
1 polymer ?
#
loop_
_entity_poly.entity_id
_entity_poly.type
_entity_poly.pdbx_seq_one_letter_code
_entity_poly.pdbx_strand_id
1 'polypeptide(L)'
;MVERELKFDVPDERRDAIQAELSALPASQRQRLVSVYVDTADRSLARHQVALRLRHDGGHWEQTLKAVGDTPVERHEDNVARPGDWPADGPPIDPSLHAGTPAFDRLREALADSADPTLGAVFISDFVRLRADLLLDDARIEVAFDQGLLRAERRDASSDADDTAKLAGAPTLPIQELELELKSGPSRALITAATQWAD
;
A
#
# COMPACT_ATOMS: atom_id res chain seq x y z
N MET A 1 10.51 -2.64 10.39
CA MET A 1 11.46 -1.70 9.73
C MET A 1 10.87 -0.30 9.83
N VAL A 2 11.68 0.76 9.83
CA VAL A 2 11.18 2.15 9.74
C VAL A 2 11.34 2.60 8.29
N GLU A 3 10.23 2.94 7.64
CA GLU A 3 10.16 3.42 6.26
C GLU A 3 10.12 4.96 6.26
N ARG A 4 10.80 5.59 5.30
CA ARG A 4 10.75 7.04 5.07
C ARG A 4 10.39 7.28 3.62
N GLU A 5 9.19 7.80 3.40
CA GLU A 5 8.63 8.04 2.07
C GLU A 5 8.01 9.43 1.97
N LEU A 6 7.96 9.94 0.76
CA LEU A 6 7.13 11.07 0.34
C LEU A 6 6.20 10.58 -0.76
N LYS A 7 4.95 11.03 -0.72
CA LYS A 7 3.92 10.67 -1.68
C LYS A 7 3.24 11.93 -2.20
N PHE A 8 3.02 11.97 -3.51
CA PHE A 8 2.44 13.09 -4.22
C PHE A 8 1.32 12.63 -5.15
N ASP A 9 0.20 13.33 -5.13
CA ASP A 9 -0.79 13.20 -6.18
C ASP A 9 -0.24 13.82 -7.47
N VAL A 10 -0.35 13.09 -8.57
CA VAL A 10 0.15 13.53 -9.88
C VAL A 10 -1.03 14.04 -10.71
N PRO A 11 -1.02 15.31 -11.17
CA PRO A 11 -2.06 15.81 -12.05
C PRO A 11 -1.98 15.16 -13.44
N ASP A 12 -3.12 15.08 -14.15
CA ASP A 12 -3.23 14.38 -15.44
C ASP A 12 -2.24 14.88 -16.49
N GLU A 13 -1.97 16.18 -16.51
CA GLU A 13 -1.02 16.83 -17.44
C GLU A 13 0.44 16.43 -17.23
N ARG A 14 0.80 15.94 -16.04
CA ARG A 14 2.17 15.51 -15.70
C ARG A 14 2.38 14.00 -15.91
N ARG A 15 1.32 13.24 -16.03
CA ARG A 15 1.33 11.78 -16.08
C ARG A 15 2.31 11.21 -17.10
N ASP A 16 2.18 11.65 -18.36
CA ASP A 16 2.95 11.06 -19.45
C ASP A 16 4.44 11.45 -19.35
N ALA A 17 4.76 12.66 -18.85
CA ALA A 17 6.12 13.10 -18.60
C ALA A 17 6.79 12.25 -17.52
N ILE A 18 6.16 12.08 -16.37
CA ILE A 18 6.66 11.25 -15.26
C ILE A 18 6.86 9.80 -15.71
N GLN A 19 5.88 9.23 -16.44
CA GLN A 19 6.01 7.88 -16.95
C GLN A 19 7.18 7.72 -17.92
N ALA A 20 7.41 8.69 -18.82
CA ALA A 20 8.51 8.67 -19.76
C ALA A 20 9.87 8.79 -19.05
N GLU A 21 9.99 9.73 -18.11
CA GLU A 21 11.21 9.95 -17.34
C GLU A 21 11.58 8.72 -16.51
N LEU A 22 10.62 8.16 -15.77
CA LEU A 22 10.85 6.98 -14.95
C LEU A 22 11.17 5.74 -15.80
N SER A 23 10.54 5.59 -16.98
CA SER A 23 10.83 4.51 -17.91
C SER A 23 12.23 4.59 -18.51
N ALA A 24 12.82 5.78 -18.58
CA ALA A 24 14.18 6.00 -19.09
C ALA A 24 15.27 5.69 -18.05
N LEU A 25 14.92 5.57 -16.77
CA LEU A 25 15.88 5.20 -15.73
C LEU A 25 16.36 3.75 -15.89
N PRO A 26 17.64 3.46 -15.55
CA PRO A 26 18.15 2.10 -15.58
C PRO A 26 17.33 1.14 -14.72
N ALA A 27 17.16 -0.08 -15.22
CA ALA A 27 16.44 -1.17 -14.51
C ALA A 27 14.99 -0.81 -14.11
N SER A 28 14.35 0.11 -14.83
CA SER A 28 12.94 0.41 -14.66
C SER A 28 12.09 -0.87 -14.78
N GLN A 29 11.15 -1.04 -13.87
CA GLN A 29 10.29 -2.23 -13.79
C GLN A 29 8.82 -1.82 -13.73
N ARG A 30 7.98 -2.60 -14.42
CA ARG A 30 6.52 -2.41 -14.41
C ARG A 30 5.85 -3.66 -13.83
N GLN A 31 4.97 -3.46 -12.83
CA GLN A 31 4.31 -4.55 -12.11
C GLN A 31 2.88 -4.17 -11.77
N ARG A 32 1.94 -5.11 -11.94
CA ARG A 32 0.58 -4.92 -11.41
C ARG A 32 0.53 -5.38 -9.97
N LEU A 33 -0.06 -4.55 -9.12
CA LEU A 33 -0.25 -4.80 -7.69
C LEU A 33 -1.75 -4.74 -7.37
N VAL A 34 -2.26 -5.81 -6.80
CA VAL A 34 -3.64 -5.86 -6.29
C VAL A 34 -3.58 -6.07 -4.79
N SER A 35 -4.21 -5.20 -4.02
CA SER A 35 -4.20 -5.31 -2.55
C SER A 35 -5.60 -5.21 -2.00
N VAL A 36 -5.94 -6.11 -1.08
CA VAL A 36 -7.15 -6.07 -0.26
C VAL A 36 -6.78 -5.48 1.10
N TYR A 37 -7.41 -4.38 1.48
CA TYR A 37 -7.26 -3.77 2.79
C TYR A 37 -8.41 -4.19 3.69
N VAL A 38 -8.07 -4.50 4.93
CA VAL A 38 -9.04 -4.94 5.94
C VAL A 38 -9.11 -3.99 7.12
N ASP A 39 -10.30 -3.91 7.73
CA ASP A 39 -10.54 -3.13 8.94
C ASP A 39 -11.72 -3.75 9.70
N THR A 40 -11.94 -3.28 10.93
CA THR A 40 -13.16 -3.56 11.69
C THR A 40 -14.36 -2.81 11.12
N ALA A 41 -15.57 -3.18 11.51
CA ALA A 41 -16.80 -2.53 11.04
C ALA A 41 -16.84 -1.03 11.39
N ASP A 42 -16.34 -0.66 12.56
CA ASP A 42 -16.26 0.70 13.07
C ASP A 42 -14.98 1.46 12.67
N ARG A 43 -14.18 0.89 11.75
CA ARG A 43 -12.95 1.49 11.22
C ARG A 43 -11.89 1.76 12.30
N SER A 44 -11.73 0.86 13.24
CA SER A 44 -10.80 1.05 14.34
C SER A 44 -9.34 1.10 13.89
N LEU A 45 -8.93 0.26 12.92
CA LEU A 45 -7.57 0.32 12.38
C LEU A 45 -7.28 1.69 11.77
N ALA A 46 -8.18 2.20 10.93
CA ALA A 46 -8.03 3.52 10.30
C ALA A 46 -7.94 4.65 11.35
N ARG A 47 -8.79 4.62 12.38
CA ARG A 47 -8.73 5.62 13.48
C ARG A 47 -7.40 5.61 14.23
N HIS A 48 -6.77 4.44 14.36
CA HIS A 48 -5.47 4.27 15.01
C HIS A 48 -4.29 4.39 14.03
N GLN A 49 -4.55 4.79 12.77
CA GLN A 49 -3.53 4.92 11.72
C GLN A 49 -2.74 3.61 11.50
N VAL A 50 -3.46 2.50 11.54
CA VAL A 50 -2.98 1.16 11.24
C VAL A 50 -3.58 0.71 9.92
N ALA A 51 -2.77 0.09 9.05
CA ALA A 51 -3.22 -0.52 7.81
C ALA A 51 -2.74 -1.97 7.74
N LEU A 52 -3.68 -2.88 7.54
CA LEU A 52 -3.40 -4.30 7.30
C LEU A 52 -3.93 -4.67 5.92
N ARG A 53 -3.07 -5.24 5.09
CA ARG A 53 -3.42 -5.62 3.72
C ARG A 53 -2.86 -6.98 3.33
N LEU A 54 -3.51 -7.59 2.37
CA LEU A 54 -3.00 -8.72 1.61
C LEU A 54 -2.76 -8.25 0.17
N ARG A 55 -1.54 -8.42 -0.36
CA ARG A 55 -1.13 -7.98 -1.70
C ARG A 55 -0.76 -9.16 -2.57
N HIS A 56 -1.19 -9.13 -3.83
CA HIS A 56 -0.75 -10.00 -4.89
C HIS A 56 0.00 -9.18 -5.97
N ASP A 57 1.17 -9.66 -6.38
CA ASP A 57 2.03 -8.99 -7.35
C ASP A 57 2.13 -9.71 -8.71
N GLY A 58 1.20 -10.62 -8.96
CA GLY A 58 1.16 -11.46 -10.16
C GLY A 58 1.86 -12.82 -10.01
N GLY A 59 2.61 -13.04 -8.91
CA GLY A 59 3.30 -14.31 -8.64
C GLY A 59 3.33 -14.70 -7.17
N HIS A 60 3.22 -13.71 -6.28
CA HIS A 60 3.40 -13.93 -4.86
C HIS A 60 2.33 -13.19 -4.06
N TRP A 61 1.99 -13.75 -2.92
CA TRP A 61 1.17 -13.11 -1.91
C TRP A 61 2.04 -12.60 -0.76
N GLU A 62 1.74 -11.40 -0.29
CA GLU A 62 2.38 -10.77 0.85
C GLU A 62 1.33 -10.14 1.75
N GLN A 63 1.44 -10.37 3.05
CA GLN A 63 0.66 -9.67 4.05
C GLN A 63 1.52 -8.57 4.66
N THR A 64 1.00 -7.33 4.66
CA THR A 64 1.70 -6.16 5.17
C THR A 64 0.91 -5.54 6.31
N LEU A 65 1.60 -5.24 7.38
CA LEU A 65 1.09 -4.42 8.48
C LEU A 65 1.90 -3.13 8.57
N LYS A 66 1.21 -1.98 8.43
CA LYS A 66 1.80 -0.65 8.62
C LYS A 66 1.11 0.06 9.78
N ALA A 67 1.89 0.77 10.60
CA ALA A 67 1.39 1.65 11.65
C ALA A 67 2.19 2.95 11.68
N VAL A 68 1.59 4.03 12.19
CA VAL A 68 2.30 5.28 12.41
C VAL A 68 3.50 5.07 13.33
N GLY A 69 4.65 5.66 12.96
CA GLY A 69 5.87 5.69 13.76
C GLY A 69 5.89 6.89 14.72
N ASP A 70 7.08 7.19 15.22
CA ASP A 70 7.27 8.26 16.21
C ASP A 70 7.22 9.67 15.59
N THR A 71 7.36 9.78 14.27
CA THR A 71 7.23 11.04 13.52
C THR A 71 6.20 10.93 12.41
N PRO A 72 5.67 12.07 11.89
CA PRO A 72 4.66 12.06 10.83
C PRO A 72 5.08 11.36 9.52
N VAL A 73 6.39 11.28 9.27
CA VAL A 73 6.97 10.68 8.05
C VAL A 73 7.47 9.25 8.27
N GLU A 74 7.45 8.75 9.50
CA GLU A 74 7.89 7.40 9.83
C GLU A 74 6.71 6.45 9.93
N ARG A 75 6.92 5.23 9.43
CA ARG A 75 6.00 4.11 9.55
C ARG A 75 6.73 2.89 10.06
N HIS A 76 6.13 2.19 11.01
CA HIS A 76 6.51 0.83 11.33
C HIS A 76 5.87 -0.08 10.29
N GLU A 77 6.70 -0.78 9.53
CA GLU A 77 6.23 -1.72 8.52
C GLU A 77 6.78 -3.11 8.78
N ASP A 78 5.93 -4.10 8.62
CA ASP A 78 6.29 -5.50 8.65
C ASP A 78 5.60 -6.24 7.49
N ASN A 79 6.42 -6.87 6.65
CA ASN A 79 6.00 -7.58 5.46
C ASN A 79 6.26 -9.07 5.64
N VAL A 80 5.23 -9.89 5.46
CA VAL A 80 5.30 -11.35 5.60
C VAL A 80 4.88 -12.00 4.29
N ALA A 81 5.83 -12.67 3.64
CA ALA A 81 5.54 -13.47 2.45
C ALA A 81 4.57 -14.61 2.80
N ARG A 82 3.60 -14.87 1.92
CA ARG A 82 2.59 -15.90 2.06
C ARG A 82 2.74 -16.95 0.93
N PRO A 83 3.78 -17.81 1.01
CA PRO A 83 4.04 -18.82 -0.01
C PRO A 83 2.97 -19.91 0.00
N GLY A 84 2.72 -20.52 -1.15
CA GLY A 84 1.77 -21.62 -1.31
C GLY A 84 0.83 -21.42 -2.50
N ASP A 85 0.09 -22.46 -2.83
CA ASP A 85 -0.96 -22.42 -3.84
C ASP A 85 -2.25 -21.94 -3.18
N TRP A 86 -2.57 -20.68 -3.38
CA TRP A 86 -3.76 -20.04 -2.83
C TRP A 86 -4.82 -19.84 -3.90
N PRO A 87 -6.12 -19.85 -3.55
CA PRO A 87 -7.19 -19.45 -4.47
C PRO A 87 -7.04 -18.00 -4.92
N ALA A 88 -7.85 -17.57 -5.88
CA ALA A 88 -7.75 -16.24 -6.49
C ALA A 88 -7.93 -15.07 -5.51
N ASP A 89 -8.65 -15.28 -4.41
CA ASP A 89 -8.85 -14.34 -3.30
C ASP A 89 -7.69 -14.38 -2.27
N GLY A 90 -6.72 -15.30 -2.45
CA GLY A 90 -5.50 -15.41 -1.66
C GLY A 90 -5.64 -16.13 -0.32
N PRO A 91 -4.56 -16.09 0.50
CA PRO A 91 -4.57 -16.64 1.84
C PRO A 91 -5.45 -15.81 2.78
N PRO A 92 -6.01 -16.43 3.83
CA PRO A 92 -6.72 -15.68 4.86
C PRO A 92 -5.77 -14.69 5.55
N ILE A 93 -6.30 -13.53 5.94
CA ILE A 93 -5.59 -12.59 6.79
C ILE A 93 -5.30 -13.24 8.15
N ASP A 94 -4.05 -13.19 8.57
CA ASP A 94 -3.59 -13.68 9.87
C ASP A 94 -2.77 -12.61 10.60
N PRO A 95 -3.38 -11.82 11.48
CA PRO A 95 -2.68 -10.78 12.22
C PRO A 95 -1.51 -11.31 13.06
N SER A 96 -1.55 -12.57 13.51
CA SER A 96 -0.53 -13.15 14.39
C SER A 96 0.86 -13.27 13.73
N LEU A 97 0.91 -13.26 12.39
CA LEU A 97 2.17 -13.30 11.64
C LEU A 97 3.08 -12.10 11.91
N HIS A 98 2.51 -10.99 12.41
CA HIS A 98 3.24 -9.77 12.75
C HIS A 98 3.64 -9.69 14.22
N ALA A 99 3.41 -10.77 15.01
CA ALA A 99 3.66 -10.78 16.45
C ALA A 99 5.10 -10.41 16.80
N GLY A 100 5.26 -9.57 17.83
CA GLY A 100 6.57 -9.10 18.30
C GLY A 100 7.11 -7.87 17.57
N THR A 101 6.33 -7.28 16.66
CA THR A 101 6.71 -6.02 15.98
C THR A 101 5.99 -4.82 16.60
N PRO A 102 6.57 -3.60 16.55
CA PRO A 102 5.88 -2.39 17.00
C PRO A 102 4.57 -2.12 16.27
N ALA A 103 4.48 -2.48 14.97
CA ALA A 103 3.24 -2.37 14.21
C ALA A 103 2.14 -3.30 14.78
N PHE A 104 2.50 -4.49 15.25
CA PHE A 104 1.57 -5.42 15.87
C PHE A 104 1.01 -4.91 17.21
N ASP A 105 1.84 -4.22 18.00
CA ASP A 105 1.36 -3.61 19.25
C ASP A 105 0.29 -2.57 18.96
N ARG A 106 0.47 -1.73 17.93
CA ARG A 106 -0.54 -0.76 17.46
C ARG A 106 -1.80 -1.43 16.93
N LEU A 107 -1.66 -2.54 16.19
CA LEU A 107 -2.81 -3.33 15.73
C LEU A 107 -3.62 -3.88 16.91
N ARG A 108 -2.96 -4.40 17.93
CA ARG A 108 -3.64 -4.91 19.13
C ARG A 108 -4.39 -3.82 19.88
N GLU A 109 -3.82 -2.63 20.02
CA GLU A 109 -4.49 -1.46 20.60
C GLU A 109 -5.76 -1.12 19.79
N ALA A 110 -5.65 -1.04 18.45
CA ALA A 110 -6.77 -0.76 17.57
C ALA A 110 -7.89 -1.80 17.68
N LEU A 111 -7.54 -3.08 17.71
CA LEU A 111 -8.53 -4.17 17.85
C LEU A 111 -9.19 -4.18 19.23
N ALA A 112 -8.47 -3.82 20.29
CA ALA A 112 -9.02 -3.75 21.65
C ALA A 112 -10.01 -2.58 21.82
N ASP A 113 -9.87 -1.50 21.02
CA ASP A 113 -10.76 -0.34 21.02
C ASP A 113 -12.02 -0.55 20.18
N SER A 114 -12.10 -1.62 19.40
CA SER A 114 -13.28 -1.96 18.61
C SER A 114 -14.29 -2.78 19.40
N ALA A 115 -15.56 -2.45 19.24
CA ALA A 115 -16.66 -3.24 19.84
C ALA A 115 -16.78 -4.64 19.21
N ASP A 116 -16.37 -4.79 17.94
CA ASP A 116 -16.26 -6.06 17.22
C ASP A 116 -14.93 -6.10 16.47
N PRO A 117 -13.93 -6.85 16.96
CA PRO A 117 -12.61 -6.92 16.35
C PRO A 117 -12.54 -7.75 15.05
N THR A 118 -13.70 -8.19 14.53
CA THR A 118 -13.75 -8.93 13.27
C THR A 118 -13.27 -8.08 12.11
N LEU A 119 -12.21 -8.56 11.44
CA LEU A 119 -11.65 -7.93 10.26
C LEU A 119 -12.43 -8.35 9.00
N GLY A 120 -12.71 -7.37 8.14
CA GLY A 120 -13.32 -7.62 6.84
C GLY A 120 -12.75 -6.68 5.79
N ALA A 121 -12.84 -7.06 4.52
CA ALA A 121 -12.40 -6.23 3.42
C ALA A 121 -13.15 -4.90 3.40
N VAL A 122 -12.43 -3.82 3.13
CA VAL A 122 -12.97 -2.45 3.14
C VAL A 122 -12.76 -1.75 1.82
N PHE A 123 -11.64 -1.99 1.16
CA PHE A 123 -11.39 -1.56 -0.20
C PHE A 123 -10.30 -2.42 -0.86
N ILE A 124 -10.29 -2.40 -2.18
CA ILE A 124 -9.27 -3.02 -3.01
C ILE A 124 -8.55 -1.92 -3.78
N SER A 125 -7.21 -1.94 -3.78
CA SER A 125 -6.39 -1.19 -4.72
C SER A 125 -5.92 -2.11 -5.84
N ASP A 126 -6.08 -1.66 -7.10
CA ASP A 126 -5.63 -2.37 -8.29
C ASP A 126 -4.94 -1.37 -9.21
N PHE A 127 -3.62 -1.43 -9.25
CA PHE A 127 -2.82 -0.47 -9.98
C PHE A 127 -1.57 -1.11 -10.61
N VAL A 128 -1.03 -0.42 -11.58
CA VAL A 128 0.27 -0.72 -12.17
C VAL A 128 1.29 0.24 -11.58
N ARG A 129 2.32 -0.30 -10.96
CA ARG A 129 3.50 0.41 -10.47
C ARG A 129 4.60 0.38 -11.51
N LEU A 130 5.07 1.54 -11.91
CA LEU A 130 6.33 1.72 -12.63
C LEU A 130 7.36 2.24 -11.64
N ARG A 131 8.46 1.52 -11.43
CA ARG A 131 9.48 1.90 -10.44
C ARG A 131 10.89 1.81 -10.99
N ALA A 132 11.79 2.62 -10.44
CA ALA A 132 13.23 2.53 -10.66
C ALA A 132 13.99 3.07 -9.44
N ASP A 133 15.27 2.70 -9.33
CA ASP A 133 16.17 3.27 -8.33
C ASP A 133 16.83 4.54 -8.88
N LEU A 134 16.72 5.62 -8.12
CA LEU A 134 17.47 6.86 -8.30
C LEU A 134 18.66 6.86 -7.34
N LEU A 135 19.86 7.02 -7.89
CA LEU A 135 21.09 7.15 -7.10
C LEU A 135 21.47 8.63 -7.03
N LEU A 136 21.48 9.18 -5.83
CA LEU A 136 21.89 10.56 -5.54
C LEU A 136 23.01 10.55 -4.51
N ASP A 137 24.24 10.85 -4.93
CA ASP A 137 25.45 10.84 -4.09
C ASP A 137 25.56 9.52 -3.30
N ASP A 138 25.36 9.58 -1.99
CA ASP A 138 25.42 8.47 -1.04
C ASP A 138 24.04 7.84 -0.73
N ALA A 139 22.99 8.23 -1.46
CA ALA A 139 21.63 7.77 -1.24
C ALA A 139 21.08 6.94 -2.40
N ARG A 140 20.27 5.93 -2.06
CA ARG A 140 19.41 5.20 -2.99
C ARG A 140 17.97 5.48 -2.63
N ILE A 141 17.21 5.96 -3.61
CA ILE A 141 15.79 6.30 -3.49
C ILE A 141 15.03 5.47 -4.52
N GLU A 142 14.07 4.67 -4.09
CA GLU A 142 13.10 4.10 -5.03
C GLU A 142 12.10 5.17 -5.41
N VAL A 143 11.95 5.40 -6.70
CA VAL A 143 10.90 6.25 -7.27
C VAL A 143 9.88 5.32 -7.91
N ALA A 144 8.61 5.43 -7.51
CA ALA A 144 7.53 4.60 -8.01
C ALA A 144 6.35 5.47 -8.43
N PHE A 145 5.81 5.19 -9.62
CA PHE A 145 4.61 5.84 -10.14
C PHE A 145 3.48 4.81 -10.24
N ASP A 146 2.43 5.03 -9.48
CA ASP A 146 1.27 4.16 -9.35
C ASP A 146 0.09 4.72 -10.13
N GLN A 147 -0.48 3.89 -11.02
CA GLN A 147 -1.67 4.23 -11.80
C GLN A 147 -2.72 3.13 -11.74
N GLY A 148 -3.92 3.47 -11.32
CA GLY A 148 -4.99 2.49 -11.18
C GLY A 148 -6.22 3.01 -10.48
N LEU A 149 -6.87 2.14 -9.71
CA LEU A 149 -8.13 2.42 -9.04
C LEU A 149 -8.15 1.89 -7.62
N LEU A 150 -8.77 2.66 -6.72
CA LEU A 150 -9.32 2.16 -5.47
C LEU A 150 -10.79 1.81 -5.69
N ARG A 151 -11.22 0.67 -5.18
CA ARG A 151 -12.63 0.25 -5.13
C ARG A 151 -13.05 0.01 -3.70
N ALA A 152 -14.16 0.62 -3.28
CA ALA A 152 -14.74 0.31 -1.99
C ALA A 152 -15.36 -1.10 -2.01
N GLU A 153 -15.11 -1.90 -0.97
CA GLU A 153 -15.84 -3.14 -0.73
C GLU A 153 -17.13 -2.85 0.03
N ARG A 154 -18.28 -3.34 -0.50
CA ARG A 154 -19.56 -3.26 0.20
C ARG A 154 -19.65 -4.42 1.19
N ARG A 155 -19.82 -4.11 2.45
CA ARG A 155 -20.23 -5.07 3.48
C ARG A 155 -21.76 -5.28 3.39
N ASP A 156 -22.24 -5.97 2.38
CA ASP A 156 -23.63 -6.42 2.38
C ASP A 156 -23.69 -7.79 3.07
N ALA A 157 -24.53 -7.85 4.11
CA ALA A 157 -24.67 -9.00 5.01
C ALA A 157 -25.43 -10.18 4.41
N SER A 158 -25.46 -10.37 3.09
CA SER A 158 -26.12 -11.51 2.45
C SER A 158 -25.18 -12.22 1.46
N SER A 159 -24.84 -13.44 1.79
CA SER A 159 -23.92 -14.34 1.11
C SER A 159 -24.40 -14.93 -0.22
N ASP A 160 -25.54 -14.50 -0.78
CA ASP A 160 -26.20 -15.21 -1.89
C ASP A 160 -26.29 -14.43 -3.23
N ALA A 161 -25.54 -13.32 -3.37
CA ALA A 161 -25.47 -12.59 -4.64
C ALA A 161 -24.19 -12.90 -5.41
N ASP A 162 -24.33 -13.19 -6.72
CA ASP A 162 -23.28 -13.41 -7.70
C ASP A 162 -22.17 -12.32 -7.57
N ASP A 163 -20.91 -12.74 -7.35
CA ASP A 163 -19.77 -11.85 -7.12
C ASP A 163 -19.55 -10.82 -8.25
N THR A 164 -19.98 -11.13 -9.48
CA THR A 164 -19.93 -10.20 -10.62
C THR A 164 -20.90 -9.04 -10.49
N ALA A 165 -22.05 -9.23 -9.85
CA ALA A 165 -23.03 -8.16 -9.60
C ALA A 165 -22.62 -7.25 -8.43
N LYS A 166 -21.85 -7.73 -7.47
CA LYS A 166 -21.32 -6.95 -6.33
C LYS A 166 -20.29 -5.91 -6.76
N LEU A 167 -19.57 -6.16 -7.87
CA LEU A 167 -18.55 -5.25 -8.40
C LEU A 167 -19.13 -4.12 -9.26
N ALA A 168 -20.36 -4.28 -9.78
CA ALA A 168 -21.04 -3.28 -10.58
C ALA A 168 -21.67 -2.20 -9.69
N GLY A 169 -21.01 -1.03 -9.61
CA GLY A 169 -21.53 0.16 -8.92
C GLY A 169 -20.92 0.48 -7.56
N ALA A 170 -19.87 -0.22 -7.13
CA ALA A 170 -19.08 0.22 -5.99
C ALA A 170 -18.34 1.54 -6.30
N PRO A 171 -18.27 2.51 -5.38
CA PRO A 171 -17.51 3.74 -5.58
C PRO A 171 -16.05 3.43 -5.92
N THR A 172 -15.52 4.10 -6.96
CA THR A 172 -14.10 4.00 -7.35
C THR A 172 -13.45 5.37 -7.29
N LEU A 173 -12.17 5.38 -6.91
CA LEU A 173 -11.31 6.56 -6.94
C LEU A 173 -10.08 6.23 -7.79
N PRO A 174 -9.61 7.16 -8.65
CA PRO A 174 -8.36 6.96 -9.38
C PRO A 174 -7.18 6.95 -8.40
N ILE A 175 -6.16 6.16 -8.73
CA ILE A 175 -4.81 6.23 -8.15
C ILE A 175 -3.92 6.82 -9.23
N GLN A 176 -3.25 7.91 -8.92
CA GLN A 176 -2.22 8.53 -9.75
C GLN A 176 -1.21 9.20 -8.83
N GLU A 177 -0.30 8.39 -8.27
CA GLU A 177 0.58 8.77 -7.18
C GLU A 177 2.04 8.55 -7.54
N LEU A 178 2.90 9.50 -7.20
CA LEU A 178 4.36 9.37 -7.23
C LEU A 178 4.85 9.17 -5.81
N GLU A 179 5.51 8.05 -5.56
CA GLU A 179 6.14 7.71 -4.28
C GLU A 179 7.66 7.79 -4.41
N LEU A 180 8.31 8.42 -3.45
CA LEU A 180 9.76 8.40 -3.29
C LEU A 180 10.08 7.79 -1.92
N GLU A 181 10.78 6.67 -1.92
CA GLU A 181 11.16 5.96 -0.69
C GLU A 181 12.67 5.92 -0.52
N LEU A 182 13.16 6.38 0.61
CA LEU A 182 14.58 6.31 0.96
C LEU A 182 14.97 4.88 1.33
N LYS A 183 15.70 4.19 0.45
CA LYS A 183 16.21 2.83 0.70
C LYS A 183 17.52 2.84 1.47
N SER A 184 18.39 3.85 1.24
CA SER A 184 19.62 4.07 2.00
C SER A 184 20.11 5.49 1.85
N GLY A 185 20.90 5.96 2.83
CA GLY A 185 21.51 7.29 2.83
C GLY A 185 20.81 8.28 3.76
N PRO A 186 21.18 9.56 3.69
CA PRO A 186 20.65 10.60 4.56
C PRO A 186 19.26 11.08 4.12
N SER A 187 18.39 11.40 5.07
CA SER A 187 17.01 11.86 4.81
C SER A 187 16.93 13.12 3.92
N ARG A 188 17.96 13.98 3.93
CA ARG A 188 18.00 15.16 3.05
C ARG A 188 17.95 14.79 1.55
N ALA A 189 18.48 13.62 1.17
CA ALA A 189 18.45 13.16 -0.21
C ALA A 189 17.02 12.94 -0.73
N LEU A 190 16.11 12.52 0.15
CA LEU A 190 14.69 12.36 -0.19
C LEU A 190 14.05 13.71 -0.57
N ILE A 191 14.39 14.79 0.15
CA ILE A 191 13.92 16.14 -0.17
C ILE A 191 14.50 16.63 -1.51
N THR A 192 15.80 16.36 -1.73
CA THR A 192 16.45 16.72 -3.00
C THR A 192 15.78 16.01 -4.19
N ALA A 193 15.53 14.69 -4.06
CA ALA A 193 14.82 13.92 -5.07
C ALA A 193 13.40 14.48 -5.30
N ALA A 194 12.65 14.74 -4.23
CA ALA A 194 11.29 15.27 -4.32
C ALA A 194 11.24 16.61 -5.09
N THR A 195 12.21 17.50 -4.86
CA THR A 195 12.30 18.77 -5.58
C THR A 195 12.54 18.56 -7.09
N GLN A 196 13.37 17.59 -7.47
CA GLN A 196 13.63 17.29 -8.89
C GLN A 196 12.39 16.75 -9.63
N TRP A 197 11.51 16.05 -8.93
CA TRP A 197 10.30 15.48 -9.53
C TRP A 197 9.07 16.39 -9.44
N ALA A 198 9.13 17.48 -8.65
CA ALA A 198 8.04 18.45 -8.50
C ALA A 198 8.01 19.50 -9.63
N ASP A 199 9.14 19.77 -10.29
CA ASP A 199 9.31 20.70 -11.40
C ASP A 199 8.95 20.04 -12.75
#